data_2c9009a6a5dfbd37fb125eaed46b01c8
#
_entry.id   2c9009a6a5dfbd37fb125eaed46b01c8
#
_cell.length_a   1.000
_cell.length_b   1.000
_cell.length_c   1.000
_cell.angle_alpha   90.00
_cell.angle_beta   90.00
_cell.angle_gamma   90.00
#
_symmetry.space_group_name_H-M   'P 1'
#
loop_
_entity.id
_entity.type
_entity.pdbx_description
1 polymer ?
#
loop_
_entity_poly.entity_id
_entity_poly.type
_entity_poly.pdbx_seq_one_letter_code
_entity_poly.pdbx_strand_id
1 'polypeptide(L)'
;MANLLDTPKYNDLIYDIGMHKGEDSEFYLRKGFRVVAIEADPELVCFGKARLGKFIADGRLTIIEGAIIDPRQPTAGKPKVRFFRNEANTVWGTINAHWAERNALLGASSQMIEVDGLYLHDIIKKHGVPRYMKSDIEGADMFCVSVLRDFANRPDYLSFESDKTSFAKIRQEIETLVDLGYDCFKAVEQSSIRQTQRSPFPAREGVYMAHQFEAGSSGLFGRELDGCWESKQDILRRYRVIHLGYFLVGDAGVLRPQRIWPLWVLLWPARVVTRNVLRLLTNAPVSGWYDTHARHCGAR
;
A
#
# COMPACT_ATOMS: atom_id res chain seq x y z
N MET A 1 -22.71 -17.11 14.49
CA MET A 1 -21.82 -16.88 13.35
C MET A 1 -22.43 -15.76 12.53
N ALA A 2 -21.72 -14.66 12.29
CA ALA A 2 -22.21 -13.60 11.42
C ALA A 2 -22.42 -14.20 10.00
N ASN A 3 -23.56 -13.90 9.36
CA ASN A 3 -23.79 -14.31 7.98
C ASN A 3 -22.84 -13.49 7.10
N LEU A 4 -21.81 -14.13 6.55
CA LEU A 4 -20.89 -13.52 5.61
C LEU A 4 -21.63 -13.18 4.30
N LEU A 5 -21.31 -12.04 3.72
CA LEU A 5 -21.87 -11.62 2.45
C LEU A 5 -21.27 -12.45 1.32
N ASP A 6 -22.13 -13.12 0.56
CA ASP A 6 -21.75 -13.89 -0.64
C ASP A 6 -21.70 -12.94 -1.84
N THR A 7 -20.64 -12.16 -1.91
CA THR A 7 -20.39 -11.24 -3.02
C THR A 7 -19.50 -11.92 -4.05
N PRO A 8 -19.83 -11.83 -5.36
CA PRO A 8 -19.06 -12.50 -6.41
C PRO A 8 -17.62 -11.99 -6.46
N LYS A 9 -16.69 -12.90 -6.70
CA LYS A 9 -15.27 -12.61 -6.92
C LYS A 9 -14.95 -12.60 -8.41
N TYR A 10 -14.21 -11.60 -8.86
CA TYR A 10 -13.82 -11.43 -10.25
C TYR A 10 -12.30 -11.52 -10.41
N ASN A 11 -11.84 -12.50 -11.18
CA ASN A 11 -10.40 -12.75 -11.41
C ASN A 11 -9.74 -11.72 -12.32
N ASP A 12 -10.52 -10.92 -13.02
CA ASP A 12 -10.08 -9.85 -13.89
C ASP A 12 -10.20 -8.45 -13.26
N LEU A 13 -10.60 -8.38 -11.98
CA LEU A 13 -10.82 -7.13 -11.26
C LEU A 13 -9.68 -6.84 -10.28
N ILE A 14 -9.19 -5.60 -10.30
CA ILE A 14 -8.22 -5.06 -9.33
C ILE A 14 -8.81 -3.82 -8.66
N TYR A 15 -8.56 -3.67 -7.37
CA TYR A 15 -8.79 -2.43 -6.65
C TYR A 15 -7.46 -1.72 -6.42
N ASP A 16 -7.40 -0.43 -6.83
CA ASP A 16 -6.28 0.48 -6.62
C ASP A 16 -6.74 1.59 -5.68
N ILE A 17 -6.53 1.39 -4.37
CA ILE A 17 -6.97 2.30 -3.32
C ILE A 17 -5.80 3.21 -2.96
N GLY A 18 -5.95 4.51 -3.22
CA GLY A 18 -4.86 5.47 -3.31
C GLY A 18 -4.24 5.42 -4.71
N MET A 19 -5.08 5.76 -5.73
CA MET A 19 -4.68 5.70 -7.14
C MET A 19 -3.56 6.66 -7.49
N HIS A 20 -3.44 7.78 -6.79
CA HIS A 20 -2.53 8.88 -7.11
C HIS A 20 -2.77 9.40 -8.55
N LYS A 21 -1.76 9.44 -9.40
CA LYS A 21 -1.87 9.86 -10.81
C LYS A 21 -2.26 8.72 -11.76
N GLY A 22 -2.54 7.52 -11.23
CA GLY A 22 -2.96 6.35 -11.99
C GLY A 22 -1.82 5.53 -12.59
N GLU A 23 -0.61 5.63 -12.03
CA GLU A 23 0.57 4.90 -12.51
C GLU A 23 0.36 3.39 -12.44
N ASP A 24 -0.07 2.88 -11.27
CA ASP A 24 -0.35 1.46 -11.07
C ASP A 24 -1.63 1.04 -11.78
N SER A 25 -2.67 1.88 -11.73
CA SER A 25 -3.91 1.65 -12.49
C SER A 25 -3.65 1.47 -13.98
N GLU A 26 -2.78 2.28 -14.59
CA GLU A 26 -2.41 2.13 -16.01
C GLU A 26 -1.73 0.78 -16.27
N PHE A 27 -0.82 0.38 -15.38
CA PHE A 27 -0.15 -0.92 -15.48
C PHE A 27 -1.16 -2.07 -15.47
N TYR A 28 -2.08 -2.09 -14.50
CA TYR A 28 -3.10 -3.13 -14.39
C TYR A 28 -4.05 -3.18 -15.60
N LEU A 29 -4.50 -2.01 -16.06
CA LEU A 29 -5.37 -1.89 -17.24
C LEU A 29 -4.69 -2.40 -18.51
N ARG A 30 -3.43 -2.06 -18.70
CA ARG A 30 -2.64 -2.52 -19.86
C ARG A 30 -2.35 -4.02 -19.80
N LYS A 31 -2.30 -4.62 -18.61
CA LYS A 31 -2.24 -6.08 -18.41
C LYS A 31 -3.57 -6.79 -18.67
N GLY A 32 -4.63 -6.05 -19.02
CA GLY A 32 -5.94 -6.60 -19.38
C GLY A 32 -6.95 -6.69 -18.24
N PHE A 33 -6.62 -6.19 -17.05
CA PHE A 33 -7.55 -6.17 -15.92
C PHE A 33 -8.56 -5.02 -16.04
N ARG A 34 -9.70 -5.19 -15.37
CA ARG A 34 -10.59 -4.09 -15.00
C ARG A 34 -10.10 -3.50 -13.67
N VAL A 35 -10.23 -2.19 -13.51
CA VAL A 35 -9.78 -1.51 -12.29
C VAL A 35 -10.91 -0.68 -11.69
N VAL A 36 -11.08 -0.79 -10.38
CA VAL A 36 -11.80 0.18 -9.55
C VAL A 36 -10.73 0.94 -8.76
N ALA A 37 -10.53 2.20 -9.13
CA ALA A 37 -9.56 3.08 -8.52
C ALA A 37 -10.25 4.05 -7.57
N ILE A 38 -9.66 4.30 -6.41
CA ILE A 38 -10.17 5.20 -5.38
C ILE A 38 -9.11 6.24 -5.08
N GLU A 39 -9.50 7.53 -5.12
CA GLU A 39 -8.59 8.63 -4.84
C GLU A 39 -9.32 9.76 -4.10
N ALA A 40 -8.69 10.29 -3.07
CA ALA A 40 -9.28 11.32 -2.21
C ALA A 40 -9.04 12.74 -2.74
N ASP A 41 -7.88 12.98 -3.39
CA ASP A 41 -7.53 14.28 -3.91
C ASP A 41 -8.24 14.56 -5.25
N PRO A 42 -9.14 15.57 -5.31
CA PRO A 42 -9.86 15.90 -6.54
C PRO A 42 -8.94 16.28 -7.72
N GLU A 43 -7.76 16.85 -7.45
CA GLU A 43 -6.81 17.20 -8.51
C GLU A 43 -6.17 15.96 -9.10
N LEU A 44 -5.81 14.97 -8.26
CA LEU A 44 -5.30 13.68 -8.69
C LEU A 44 -6.37 12.87 -9.43
N VAL A 45 -7.62 12.93 -8.98
CA VAL A 45 -8.76 12.34 -9.70
C VAL A 45 -8.91 12.95 -11.09
N CYS A 46 -8.83 14.28 -11.22
CA CYS A 46 -8.89 14.96 -12.51
C CYS A 46 -7.73 14.53 -13.42
N PHE A 47 -6.52 14.46 -12.88
CA PHE A 47 -5.34 14.00 -13.60
C PHE A 47 -5.50 12.54 -14.08
N GLY A 48 -5.92 11.63 -13.21
CA GLY A 48 -6.16 10.23 -13.53
C GLY A 48 -7.22 10.05 -14.61
N LYS A 49 -8.33 10.83 -14.55
CA LYS A 49 -9.38 10.84 -15.58
C LYS A 49 -8.82 11.29 -16.95
N ALA A 50 -7.96 12.30 -16.98
CA ALA A 50 -7.33 12.77 -18.21
C ALA A 50 -6.34 11.73 -18.78
N ARG A 51 -5.49 11.15 -17.92
CA ARG A 51 -4.48 10.14 -18.29
C ARG A 51 -5.11 8.85 -18.80
N LEU A 52 -6.17 8.38 -18.15
CA LEU A 52 -6.75 7.04 -18.35
C LEU A 52 -8.11 7.06 -19.05
N GLY A 53 -8.49 8.18 -19.66
CA GLY A 53 -9.81 8.41 -20.26
C GLY A 53 -10.27 7.33 -21.25
N LYS A 54 -9.36 6.75 -22.03
CA LYS A 54 -9.68 5.64 -22.95
C LYS A 54 -10.19 4.40 -22.20
N PHE A 55 -9.62 4.07 -21.04
CA PHE A 55 -10.03 2.91 -20.25
C PHE A 55 -11.35 3.15 -19.51
N ILE A 56 -11.66 4.42 -19.21
CA ILE A 56 -12.98 4.81 -18.71
C ILE A 56 -14.03 4.64 -19.81
N ALA A 57 -13.75 5.12 -21.03
CA ALA A 57 -14.64 4.98 -22.17
C ALA A 57 -14.89 3.51 -22.55
N ASP A 58 -13.87 2.66 -22.42
CA ASP A 58 -13.97 1.21 -22.66
C ASP A 58 -14.70 0.45 -21.52
N GLY A 59 -15.09 1.13 -20.43
CA GLY A 59 -15.74 0.52 -19.27
C GLY A 59 -14.81 -0.37 -18.41
N ARG A 60 -13.49 -0.29 -18.61
CA ARG A 60 -12.51 -1.07 -17.85
C ARG A 60 -11.97 -0.37 -16.62
N LEU A 61 -12.15 0.95 -16.51
CA LEU A 61 -11.75 1.75 -15.35
C LEU A 61 -12.96 2.47 -14.76
N THR A 62 -13.15 2.31 -13.45
CA THR A 62 -14.05 3.14 -12.64
C THR A 62 -13.21 3.91 -11.63
N ILE A 63 -13.22 5.25 -11.68
CA ILE A 63 -12.58 6.10 -10.66
C ILE A 63 -13.66 6.58 -9.69
N ILE A 64 -13.46 6.34 -8.40
CA ILE A 64 -14.34 6.79 -7.31
C ILE A 64 -13.57 7.86 -6.51
N GLU A 65 -14.13 9.06 -6.49
CA GLU A 65 -13.57 10.20 -5.75
C GLU A 65 -14.02 10.16 -4.30
N GLY A 66 -13.08 10.21 -3.37
CA GLY A 66 -13.30 10.25 -1.94
C GLY A 66 -12.28 9.43 -1.15
N ALA A 67 -12.30 9.61 0.16
CA ALA A 67 -11.40 8.94 1.10
C ALA A 67 -12.07 7.75 1.77
N ILE A 68 -11.38 6.62 1.84
CA ILE A 68 -11.86 5.46 2.63
C ILE A 68 -11.82 5.81 4.11
N ILE A 69 -12.91 5.54 4.80
CA ILE A 69 -13.09 5.82 6.23
C ILE A 69 -13.31 4.55 7.06
N ASP A 70 -13.14 4.69 8.38
CA ASP A 70 -13.31 3.60 9.33
C ASP A 70 -14.73 3.00 9.24
N PRO A 71 -14.86 1.71 8.89
CA PRO A 71 -16.17 1.05 8.78
C PRO A 71 -16.90 0.95 10.13
N ARG A 72 -16.20 1.10 11.25
CA ARG A 72 -16.77 1.02 12.60
C ARG A 72 -17.50 2.31 13.02
N GLN A 73 -17.37 3.38 12.24
CA GLN A 73 -18.02 4.66 12.48
C GLN A 73 -19.03 5.00 11.38
N PRO A 74 -20.11 4.19 11.22
CA PRO A 74 -21.10 4.46 10.19
C PRO A 74 -21.83 5.76 10.50
N THR A 75 -21.91 6.63 9.50
CA THR A 75 -22.71 7.85 9.56
C THR A 75 -23.86 7.76 8.55
N ALA A 76 -24.96 8.45 8.84
CA ALA A 76 -26.06 8.53 7.88
C ALA A 76 -25.62 9.38 6.67
N GLY A 77 -25.73 8.83 5.46
CA GLY A 77 -25.36 9.49 4.22
C GLY A 77 -23.87 9.40 3.86
N LYS A 78 -23.42 10.31 3.01
CA LYS A 78 -22.00 10.46 2.66
C LYS A 78 -21.34 11.43 3.64
N PRO A 79 -20.52 10.96 4.59
CA PRO A 79 -19.86 11.86 5.51
C PRO A 79 -18.81 12.69 4.79
N LYS A 80 -18.67 13.95 5.14
CA LYS A 80 -17.51 14.75 4.77
C LYS A 80 -16.39 14.49 5.77
N VAL A 81 -15.19 14.31 5.27
CA VAL A 81 -13.99 14.05 6.08
C VAL A 81 -12.85 15.00 5.72
N ARG A 82 -12.05 15.33 6.72
CA ARG A 82 -10.85 16.14 6.52
C ARG A 82 -9.77 15.29 5.85
N PHE A 83 -9.27 15.77 4.75
CA PHE A 83 -8.14 15.20 4.04
C PHE A 83 -6.99 16.22 4.03
N PHE A 84 -5.82 15.78 4.37
CA PHE A 84 -4.59 16.58 4.42
C PHE A 84 -3.80 16.34 3.15
N ARG A 85 -4.03 17.20 2.14
CA ARG A 85 -3.32 17.17 0.87
C ARG A 85 -1.91 17.74 1.04
N ASN A 86 -0.91 17.00 0.60
CA ASN A 86 0.48 17.47 0.64
C ASN A 86 0.92 17.92 -0.76
N GLU A 87 1.18 19.23 -0.92
CA GLU A 87 1.55 19.82 -2.22
C GLU A 87 3.02 19.53 -2.58
N ALA A 88 3.90 19.45 -1.58
CA ALA A 88 5.33 19.20 -1.80
C ALA A 88 5.59 17.72 -2.18
N ASN A 89 4.78 16.81 -1.65
CA ASN A 89 4.85 15.39 -1.95
C ASN A 89 3.44 14.79 -2.04
N THR A 90 2.90 14.75 -3.25
CA THR A 90 1.51 14.37 -3.51
C THR A 90 1.16 12.95 -3.09
N VAL A 91 2.14 12.06 -2.89
CA VAL A 91 1.92 10.70 -2.35
C VAL A 91 1.67 10.67 -0.84
N TRP A 92 1.87 11.77 -0.10
CA TRP A 92 1.70 11.86 1.34
C TRP A 92 0.33 12.41 1.77
N GLY A 93 -0.66 12.34 0.91
CA GLY A 93 -2.04 12.71 1.24
C GLY A 93 -2.66 11.72 2.24
N THR A 94 -3.32 12.21 3.31
CA THR A 94 -3.85 11.35 4.38
C THR A 94 -5.08 11.94 5.06
N ILE A 95 -5.97 11.08 5.58
CA ILE A 95 -7.03 11.47 6.52
C ILE A 95 -6.56 11.50 7.98
N ASN A 96 -5.35 11.03 8.25
CA ASN A 96 -4.80 10.89 9.59
C ASN A 96 -4.01 12.15 9.99
N ALA A 97 -4.54 12.93 10.94
CA ALA A 97 -3.90 14.16 11.39
C ALA A 97 -2.48 13.94 11.96
N HIS A 98 -2.23 12.81 12.61
CA HIS A 98 -0.90 12.50 13.15
C HIS A 98 0.15 12.29 12.02
N TRP A 99 -0.25 11.66 10.91
CA TRP A 99 0.61 11.54 9.73
C TRP A 99 0.86 12.90 9.08
N ALA A 100 -0.15 13.75 8.99
CA ALA A 100 0.00 15.12 8.48
C ALA A 100 0.98 15.94 9.35
N GLU A 101 0.88 15.86 10.67
CA GLU A 101 1.82 16.50 11.61
C GLU A 101 3.25 15.97 11.45
N ARG A 102 3.41 14.64 11.34
CA ARG A 102 4.71 14.02 11.05
C ARG A 102 5.32 14.55 9.75
N ASN A 103 4.52 14.65 8.69
CA ASN A 103 4.97 15.13 7.39
C ASN A 103 5.40 16.62 7.47
N ALA A 104 4.66 17.43 8.24
CA ALA A 104 5.04 18.82 8.50
C ALA A 104 6.40 18.94 9.23
N LEU A 105 6.66 18.06 10.21
CA LEU A 105 7.97 17.99 10.89
C LEU A 105 9.12 17.57 9.96
N LEU A 106 8.81 16.90 8.85
CA LEU A 106 9.77 16.54 7.80
C LEU A 106 9.92 17.64 6.71
N GLY A 107 9.24 18.78 6.90
CA GLY A 107 9.33 19.94 6.00
C GLY A 107 8.29 19.95 4.87
N ALA A 108 7.29 19.07 4.92
CA ALA A 108 6.23 18.97 3.93
C ALA A 108 4.88 19.28 4.58
N SER A 109 4.46 20.56 4.55
CA SER A 109 3.16 20.98 5.08
C SER A 109 2.00 20.47 4.21
N SER A 110 0.85 20.26 4.83
CA SER A 110 -0.36 19.81 4.14
C SER A 110 -1.44 20.88 4.20
N GLN A 111 -2.19 21.02 3.12
CA GLN A 111 -3.43 21.79 3.07
C GLN A 111 -4.60 20.89 3.46
N MET A 112 -5.42 21.32 4.40
CA MET A 112 -6.63 20.61 4.77
C MET A 112 -7.77 20.96 3.81
N ILE A 113 -8.39 19.95 3.22
CA ILE A 113 -9.58 20.05 2.39
C ILE A 113 -10.67 19.10 2.92
N GLU A 114 -11.92 19.33 2.55
CA GLU A 114 -13.02 18.40 2.82
C GLU A 114 -13.31 17.55 1.58
N VAL A 115 -13.39 16.23 1.78
CA VAL A 115 -13.71 15.26 0.73
C VAL A 115 -14.84 14.34 1.17
N ASP A 116 -15.46 13.61 0.23
CA ASP A 116 -16.45 12.59 0.53
C ASP A 116 -15.79 11.41 1.24
N GLY A 117 -16.39 10.94 2.34
CA GLY A 117 -16.03 9.68 2.98
C GLY A 117 -16.70 8.52 2.29
N LEU A 118 -15.95 7.44 2.06
CA LEU A 118 -16.38 6.24 1.36
C LEU A 118 -16.25 5.01 2.26
N TYR A 119 -17.26 4.16 2.24
CA TYR A 119 -17.20 2.84 2.86
C TYR A 119 -16.78 1.80 1.82
N LEU A 120 -15.64 1.17 2.01
CA LEU A 120 -15.14 0.13 1.10
C LEU A 120 -16.11 -1.06 1.01
N HIS A 121 -16.84 -1.34 2.09
CA HIS A 121 -17.89 -2.35 2.12
C HIS A 121 -18.93 -2.16 1.00
N ASP A 122 -19.40 -0.91 0.78
CA ASP A 122 -20.40 -0.62 -0.25
C ASP A 122 -19.80 -0.71 -1.65
N ILE A 123 -18.53 -0.34 -1.79
CA ILE A 123 -17.79 -0.48 -3.05
C ILE A 123 -17.66 -1.95 -3.43
N ILE A 124 -17.26 -2.81 -2.48
CA ILE A 124 -17.14 -4.26 -2.73
C ILE A 124 -18.51 -4.87 -3.05
N LYS A 125 -19.57 -4.49 -2.36
CA LYS A 125 -20.93 -4.97 -2.67
C LYS A 125 -21.35 -4.60 -4.09
N LYS A 126 -21.00 -3.42 -4.55
CA LYS A 126 -21.38 -2.91 -5.88
C LYS A 126 -20.54 -3.50 -7.01
N HIS A 127 -19.23 -3.63 -6.82
CA HIS A 127 -18.28 -3.97 -7.88
C HIS A 127 -17.74 -5.40 -7.79
N GLY A 128 -17.95 -6.09 -6.67
CA GLY A 128 -17.48 -7.45 -6.43
C GLY A 128 -16.12 -7.50 -5.69
N VAL A 129 -15.74 -8.69 -5.26
CA VAL A 129 -14.44 -8.93 -4.64
C VAL A 129 -13.37 -9.01 -5.73
N PRO A 130 -12.27 -8.23 -5.64
CA PRO A 130 -11.24 -8.24 -6.66
C PRO A 130 -10.32 -9.47 -6.55
N ARG A 131 -9.57 -9.77 -7.61
CA ARG A 131 -8.43 -10.68 -7.57
C ARG A 131 -7.29 -10.12 -6.72
N TYR A 132 -6.98 -8.84 -6.92
CA TYR A 132 -5.93 -8.13 -6.19
C TYR A 132 -6.48 -6.81 -5.65
N MET A 133 -6.12 -6.51 -4.42
CA MET A 133 -6.44 -5.25 -3.75
C MET A 133 -5.15 -4.59 -3.28
N LYS A 134 -4.78 -3.47 -3.90
CA LYS A 134 -3.75 -2.56 -3.42
C LYS A 134 -4.39 -1.51 -2.52
N SER A 135 -3.83 -1.28 -1.35
CA SER A 135 -4.17 -0.16 -0.48
C SER A 135 -2.91 0.63 -0.18
N ASP A 136 -2.95 1.93 -0.43
CA ASP A 136 -1.85 2.86 -0.22
C ASP A 136 -2.45 4.23 0.13
N ILE A 137 -2.98 4.33 1.36
CA ILE A 137 -3.74 5.49 1.84
C ILE A 137 -3.20 6.06 3.15
N GLU A 138 -1.88 5.94 3.31
CA GLU A 138 -1.11 6.64 4.35
C GLU A 138 -1.69 6.50 5.76
N GLY A 139 -1.68 5.25 6.28
CA GLY A 139 -2.04 4.93 7.65
C GLY A 139 -3.53 4.61 7.90
N ALA A 140 -4.34 4.50 6.85
CA ALA A 140 -5.73 4.03 6.92
C ALA A 140 -5.94 2.64 6.26
N ASP A 141 -4.89 1.99 5.79
CA ASP A 141 -4.90 0.74 5.03
C ASP A 141 -5.62 -0.40 5.75
N MET A 142 -5.47 -0.47 7.06
CA MET A 142 -6.14 -1.50 7.86
C MET A 142 -7.67 -1.36 7.91
N PHE A 143 -8.23 -0.21 7.52
CA PHE A 143 -9.68 -0.11 7.29
C PHE A 143 -10.09 -0.98 6.10
N CYS A 144 -9.29 -0.96 5.02
CA CYS A 144 -9.53 -1.78 3.84
C CYS A 144 -9.43 -3.28 4.15
N VAL A 145 -8.43 -3.67 4.92
CA VAL A 145 -8.23 -5.07 5.32
C VAL A 145 -9.35 -5.56 6.24
N SER A 146 -9.74 -4.75 7.23
CA SER A 146 -10.75 -5.15 8.23
C SER A 146 -12.13 -5.43 7.64
N VAL A 147 -12.52 -4.68 6.61
CA VAL A 147 -13.79 -4.84 5.90
C VAL A 147 -13.93 -6.24 5.27
N LEU A 148 -12.83 -6.86 4.89
CA LEU A 148 -12.86 -8.20 4.29
C LEU A 148 -13.45 -9.28 5.21
N ARG A 149 -13.56 -9.04 6.52
CA ARG A 149 -14.21 -9.96 7.47
C ARG A 149 -15.68 -10.20 7.16
N ASP A 150 -16.33 -9.22 6.53
CA ASP A 150 -17.78 -9.27 6.26
C ASP A 150 -18.12 -10.11 5.02
N PHE A 151 -17.14 -10.48 4.20
CA PHE A 151 -17.35 -11.16 2.92
C PHE A 151 -16.92 -12.63 2.99
N ALA A 152 -17.66 -13.52 2.33
CA ALA A 152 -17.29 -14.93 2.20
C ALA A 152 -16.08 -15.11 1.28
N ASN A 153 -16.04 -14.36 0.17
CA ASN A 153 -14.92 -14.34 -0.76
C ASN A 153 -13.85 -13.32 -0.32
N ARG A 154 -12.60 -13.60 -0.64
CA ARG A 154 -11.43 -12.76 -0.36
C ARG A 154 -10.64 -12.50 -1.64
N PRO A 155 -9.94 -11.36 -1.78
CA PRO A 155 -8.93 -11.20 -2.81
C PRO A 155 -7.89 -12.33 -2.77
N ASP A 156 -7.41 -12.78 -3.94
CA ASP A 156 -6.32 -13.76 -3.98
C ASP A 156 -5.02 -13.15 -3.43
N TYR A 157 -4.83 -11.87 -3.72
CA TYR A 157 -3.68 -11.10 -3.29
C TYR A 157 -4.11 -9.75 -2.75
N LEU A 158 -3.38 -9.24 -1.78
CA LEU A 158 -3.50 -7.87 -1.34
C LEU A 158 -2.12 -7.30 -1.00
N SER A 159 -2.01 -5.97 -1.05
CA SER A 159 -0.85 -5.25 -0.55
C SER A 159 -1.26 -3.96 0.15
N PHE A 160 -0.43 -3.55 1.10
CA PHE A 160 -0.56 -2.26 1.80
C PHE A 160 0.78 -1.85 2.40
N GLU A 161 0.95 -0.53 2.65
CA GLU A 161 2.13 -0.03 3.35
C GLU A 161 2.10 -0.43 4.83
N SER A 162 3.14 -1.15 5.29
CA SER A 162 3.27 -1.52 6.70
C SER A 162 3.94 -0.45 7.54
N ASP A 163 3.35 -0.16 8.72
CA ASP A 163 3.93 0.80 9.68
C ASP A 163 5.19 0.24 10.36
N LYS A 164 6.34 0.38 9.69
CA LYS A 164 7.65 -0.05 10.19
C LYS A 164 8.12 0.66 11.46
N THR A 165 7.40 1.69 11.91
CA THR A 165 7.74 2.40 13.16
C THR A 165 7.39 1.59 14.40
N SER A 166 6.47 0.62 14.30
CA SER A 166 6.00 -0.21 15.40
C SER A 166 5.91 -1.69 15.02
N PHE A 167 6.84 -2.50 15.55
CA PHE A 167 6.79 -3.95 15.33
C PHE A 167 5.52 -4.60 15.90
N ALA A 168 4.92 -4.02 16.95
CA ALA A 168 3.65 -4.50 17.51
C ALA A 168 2.50 -4.32 16.51
N LYS A 169 2.44 -3.19 15.80
CA LYS A 169 1.46 -2.95 14.73
C LYS A 169 1.65 -3.91 13.57
N ILE A 170 2.88 -4.08 13.06
CA ILE A 170 3.19 -5.05 12.01
C ILE A 170 2.70 -6.46 12.39
N ARG A 171 2.96 -6.87 13.63
CA ARG A 171 2.47 -8.17 14.12
C ARG A 171 0.95 -8.26 14.07
N GLN A 172 0.25 -7.23 14.52
CA GLN A 172 -1.21 -7.18 14.50
C GLN A 172 -1.77 -7.19 13.07
N GLU A 173 -1.12 -6.50 12.14
CA GLU A 173 -1.46 -6.52 10.71
C GLU A 173 -1.35 -7.94 10.14
N ILE A 174 -0.22 -8.61 10.35
CA ILE A 174 0.00 -10.00 9.90
C ILE A 174 -1.00 -10.96 10.56
N GLU A 175 -1.28 -10.82 11.86
CA GLU A 175 -2.26 -11.63 12.57
C GLU A 175 -3.67 -11.45 11.99
N THR A 176 -4.06 -10.21 11.70
CA THR A 176 -5.34 -9.90 11.04
C THR A 176 -5.44 -10.58 9.66
N LEU A 177 -4.38 -10.58 8.88
CA LEU A 177 -4.35 -11.26 7.58
C LEU A 177 -4.47 -12.79 7.72
N VAL A 178 -3.78 -13.38 8.69
CA VAL A 178 -3.89 -14.82 8.97
C VAL A 178 -5.32 -15.20 9.37
N ASP A 179 -5.98 -14.39 10.19
CA ASP A 179 -7.39 -14.59 10.58
C ASP A 179 -8.34 -14.52 9.37
N LEU A 180 -7.95 -13.77 8.32
CA LEU A 180 -8.67 -13.67 7.06
C LEU A 180 -8.34 -14.79 6.07
N GLY A 181 -7.43 -15.72 6.40
CA GLY A 181 -7.04 -16.85 5.56
C GLY A 181 -5.85 -16.59 4.64
N TYR A 182 -5.09 -15.52 4.85
CA TYR A 182 -3.83 -15.30 4.14
C TYR A 182 -2.71 -16.05 4.87
N ASP A 183 -1.98 -16.88 4.15
CA ASP A 183 -0.97 -17.80 4.71
C ASP A 183 0.44 -17.56 4.18
N CYS A 184 0.58 -16.75 3.15
CA CYS A 184 1.84 -16.46 2.49
C CYS A 184 2.05 -14.95 2.35
N PHE A 185 3.26 -14.50 2.63
CA PHE A 185 3.60 -13.08 2.74
C PHE A 185 4.88 -12.72 2.01
N LYS A 186 5.01 -11.44 1.63
CA LYS A 186 6.27 -10.83 1.18
C LYS A 186 6.35 -9.40 1.71
N ALA A 187 7.56 -8.97 2.09
CA ALA A 187 7.89 -7.57 2.30
C ALA A 187 8.62 -7.05 1.04
N VAL A 188 7.99 -6.14 0.32
CA VAL A 188 8.51 -5.56 -0.92
C VAL A 188 8.97 -4.14 -0.67
N GLU A 189 10.26 -3.89 -0.94
CA GLU A 189 10.85 -2.56 -0.76
C GLU A 189 10.47 -1.66 -1.95
N GLN A 190 9.90 -0.49 -1.66
CA GLN A 190 9.26 0.36 -2.65
C GLN A 190 10.21 1.35 -3.34
N SER A 191 11.26 1.83 -2.67
CA SER A 191 12.12 2.90 -3.21
C SER A 191 12.96 2.47 -4.42
N SER A 192 13.13 1.16 -4.63
CA SER A 192 13.94 0.61 -5.71
C SER A 192 13.13 0.05 -6.89
N ILE A 193 11.80 0.03 -6.82
CA ILE A 193 10.91 -0.60 -7.82
C ILE A 193 11.22 -0.12 -9.24
N ARG A 194 11.30 1.19 -9.43
CA ARG A 194 11.59 1.79 -10.73
C ARG A 194 12.87 1.24 -11.38
N GLN A 195 13.90 0.96 -10.58
CA GLN A 195 15.20 0.49 -11.06
C GLN A 195 15.26 -1.04 -11.21
N THR A 196 14.55 -1.77 -10.34
CA THR A 196 14.76 -3.21 -10.16
C THR A 196 13.67 -4.07 -10.78
N GLN A 197 12.40 -3.61 -10.76
CA GLN A 197 11.30 -4.44 -11.24
C GLN A 197 11.09 -4.35 -12.75
N ARG A 198 10.84 -5.49 -13.36
CA ARG A 198 10.48 -5.65 -14.77
C ARG A 198 9.41 -6.71 -14.91
N SER A 199 8.46 -6.50 -15.82
CA SER A 199 7.44 -7.51 -16.11
C SER A 199 8.09 -8.82 -16.58
N PRO A 200 7.77 -9.97 -15.96
CA PRO A 200 8.33 -11.26 -16.36
C PRO A 200 7.78 -11.72 -17.71
N PHE A 201 8.59 -12.45 -18.47
CA PHE A 201 8.13 -13.13 -19.66
C PHE A 201 8.37 -14.65 -19.51
N PRO A 202 7.36 -15.50 -19.72
CA PRO A 202 5.94 -15.15 -19.99
C PRO A 202 5.26 -14.49 -18.78
N ALA A 203 4.18 -13.73 -19.04
CA ALA A 203 3.38 -13.12 -18.00
C ALA A 203 2.78 -14.20 -17.07
N ARG A 204 2.76 -13.91 -15.78
CA ARG A 204 2.14 -14.77 -14.76
C ARG A 204 0.81 -14.20 -14.24
N GLU A 205 0.58 -12.90 -14.47
CA GLU A 205 -0.67 -12.20 -14.23
C GLU A 205 -1.07 -11.44 -15.49
N GLY A 206 -2.32 -11.59 -15.94
CA GLY A 206 -2.84 -10.94 -17.14
C GLY A 206 -2.02 -11.22 -18.40
N VAL A 207 -1.87 -10.23 -19.26
CA VAL A 207 -1.08 -10.32 -20.49
C VAL A 207 0.31 -9.72 -20.29
N TYR A 208 1.27 -10.19 -21.08
CA TYR A 208 2.61 -9.61 -21.08
C TYR A 208 2.61 -8.21 -21.66
N MET A 209 3.32 -7.33 -21.00
CA MET A 209 3.70 -6.03 -21.54
C MET A 209 5.04 -5.59 -20.96
N ALA A 210 5.89 -5.04 -21.81
CA ALA A 210 7.08 -4.34 -21.34
C ALA A 210 6.63 -3.07 -20.62
N HIS A 211 7.01 -2.90 -19.35
CA HIS A 211 6.65 -1.75 -18.55
C HIS A 211 7.86 -1.27 -17.73
N GLN A 212 7.99 0.03 -17.63
CA GLN A 212 8.94 0.68 -16.73
C GLN A 212 8.14 1.44 -15.69
N PHE A 213 8.27 1.03 -14.44
CA PHE A 213 7.57 1.68 -13.35
C PHE A 213 8.06 3.11 -13.13
N GLU A 214 7.13 4.00 -12.82
CA GLU A 214 7.41 5.38 -12.42
C GLU A 214 7.81 5.44 -10.94
N ALA A 215 8.31 6.59 -10.51
CA ALA A 215 8.53 6.83 -9.09
C ALA A 215 7.17 6.90 -8.37
N GLY A 216 7.03 6.20 -7.25
CA GLY A 216 5.78 6.11 -6.50
C GLY A 216 4.85 4.95 -6.91
N SER A 217 5.21 4.16 -7.95
CA SER A 217 4.46 2.94 -8.28
C SER A 217 4.72 1.86 -7.25
N SER A 218 3.70 1.06 -6.93
CA SER A 218 3.82 -0.13 -6.06
C SER A 218 4.40 -1.36 -6.76
N GLY A 219 4.49 -1.34 -8.10
CA GLY A 219 5.21 -2.34 -8.88
C GLY A 219 4.43 -3.59 -9.24
N LEU A 220 5.13 -4.72 -9.30
CA LEU A 220 4.56 -6.03 -9.63
C LEU A 220 3.66 -6.53 -8.50
N PHE A 221 2.71 -7.39 -8.85
CA PHE A 221 1.80 -8.00 -7.88
C PHE A 221 1.60 -9.50 -8.14
N GLY A 222 0.97 -10.17 -7.17
CA GLY A 222 0.56 -11.56 -7.31
C GLY A 222 1.71 -12.50 -7.61
N ARG A 223 1.54 -13.34 -8.63
CA ARG A 223 2.53 -14.34 -9.06
C ARG A 223 3.75 -13.74 -9.75
N GLU A 224 3.71 -12.45 -10.11
CA GLU A 224 4.83 -11.77 -10.75
C GLU A 224 5.86 -11.22 -9.76
N LEU A 225 5.54 -11.20 -8.46
CA LEU A 225 6.51 -10.83 -7.43
C LEU A 225 7.67 -11.80 -7.36
N ASP A 226 8.89 -11.29 -7.44
CA ASP A 226 10.12 -12.06 -7.34
C ASP A 226 10.33 -12.67 -5.95
N GLY A 227 11.12 -13.76 -5.91
CA GLY A 227 11.48 -14.48 -4.68
C GLY A 227 10.36 -15.37 -4.14
N CYS A 228 10.67 -16.05 -3.05
CA CYS A 228 9.74 -16.97 -2.40
C CYS A 228 8.71 -16.26 -1.53
N TRP A 229 7.50 -16.80 -1.46
CA TRP A 229 6.51 -16.43 -0.46
C TRP A 229 6.92 -16.97 0.91
N GLU A 230 6.77 -16.18 1.94
CA GLU A 230 7.20 -16.46 3.30
C GLU A 230 6.03 -16.87 4.18
N SER A 231 6.29 -17.75 5.17
CA SER A 231 5.32 -18.07 6.21
C SER A 231 5.10 -16.88 7.16
N LYS A 232 4.04 -16.93 7.99
CA LYS A 232 3.82 -15.98 9.10
C LYS A 232 5.07 -15.79 9.96
N GLN A 233 5.77 -16.88 10.28
CA GLN A 233 6.93 -16.82 11.17
C GLN A 233 8.12 -16.13 10.49
N ASP A 234 8.35 -16.41 9.21
CA ASP A 234 9.49 -15.89 8.48
C ASP A 234 9.30 -14.41 8.14
N ILE A 235 8.09 -13.99 7.71
CA ILE A 235 7.80 -12.59 7.47
C ILE A 235 7.93 -11.74 8.76
N LEU A 236 7.49 -12.27 9.91
CA LEU A 236 7.66 -11.58 11.19
C LEU A 236 9.15 -11.50 11.62
N ARG A 237 9.97 -12.51 11.31
CA ARG A 237 11.44 -12.44 11.50
C ARG A 237 12.05 -11.37 10.61
N ARG A 238 11.66 -11.32 9.32
CA ARG A 238 12.11 -10.29 8.37
C ARG A 238 11.73 -8.90 8.85
N TYR A 239 10.49 -8.66 9.22
CA TYR A 239 10.04 -7.37 9.73
C TYR A 239 10.72 -6.95 11.04
N ARG A 240 11.09 -7.90 11.90
CA ARG A 240 11.88 -7.59 13.10
C ARG A 240 13.23 -7.00 12.73
N VAL A 241 13.90 -7.53 11.70
CA VAL A 241 15.19 -7.00 11.22
C VAL A 241 15.00 -5.63 10.56
N ILE A 242 13.96 -5.45 9.73
CA ILE A 242 13.62 -4.18 9.09
C ILE A 242 13.33 -3.11 10.18
N HIS A 243 12.48 -3.44 11.15
CA HIS A 243 12.15 -2.54 12.26
C HIS A 243 13.38 -2.15 13.09
N LEU A 244 14.23 -3.12 13.45
CA LEU A 244 15.49 -2.85 14.16
C LEU A 244 16.38 -1.93 13.33
N GLY A 245 16.49 -2.18 12.04
CA GLY A 245 17.23 -1.33 11.12
C GLY A 245 16.70 0.10 11.09
N TYR A 246 15.37 0.25 10.98
CA TYR A 246 14.72 1.57 11.00
C TYR A 246 14.91 2.28 12.35
N PHE A 247 14.81 1.55 13.46
CA PHE A 247 15.06 2.08 14.80
C PHE A 247 16.50 2.58 14.98
N LEU A 248 17.48 1.90 14.40
CA LEU A 248 18.90 2.28 14.53
C LEU A 248 19.28 3.42 13.57
N VAL A 249 18.95 3.30 12.29
CA VAL A 249 19.50 4.18 11.23
C VAL A 249 18.42 4.88 10.36
N GLY A 250 17.14 4.67 10.64
CA GLY A 250 16.02 5.30 9.94
C GLY A 250 15.89 6.81 10.22
N ASP A 251 14.82 7.41 9.68
CA ASP A 251 14.59 8.87 9.75
C ASP A 251 14.43 9.41 11.16
N ALA A 252 13.90 8.60 12.09
CA ALA A 252 13.83 8.90 13.53
C ALA A 252 14.79 8.04 14.37
N GLY A 253 15.77 7.38 13.72
CA GLY A 253 16.65 6.41 14.37
C GLY A 253 17.57 7.00 15.42
N VAL A 254 18.06 6.14 16.32
CA VAL A 254 18.96 6.53 17.41
C VAL A 254 20.27 7.12 16.88
N LEU A 255 20.79 6.58 15.79
CA LEU A 255 22.04 7.03 15.15
C LEU A 255 21.81 8.16 14.13
N ARG A 256 20.69 8.88 14.21
CA ARG A 256 20.44 10.05 13.36
C ARG A 256 21.40 11.19 13.70
N PRO A 257 22.06 11.84 12.69
CA PRO A 257 23.03 12.91 12.95
C PRO A 257 22.54 14.02 13.88
N GLN A 258 21.26 14.44 13.75
CA GLN A 258 20.66 15.48 14.60
C GLN A 258 20.49 15.06 16.07
N ARG A 259 20.38 13.75 16.36
CA ARG A 259 20.27 13.24 17.73
C ARG A 259 21.60 13.00 18.41
N ILE A 260 22.63 12.69 17.63
CA ILE A 260 23.97 12.33 18.16
C ILE A 260 25.00 13.46 17.99
N TRP A 261 24.58 14.67 17.61
CA TRP A 261 25.45 15.84 17.60
C TRP A 261 25.85 16.26 19.04
N PRO A 262 27.13 16.46 19.35
CA PRO A 262 28.32 16.54 18.48
C PRO A 262 29.05 15.20 18.27
N LEU A 263 28.53 14.08 18.78
CA LEU A 263 29.21 12.77 18.71
C LEU A 263 29.10 12.11 17.33
N TRP A 264 28.37 12.72 16.40
CA TRP A 264 28.06 12.11 15.09
C TRP A 264 29.31 11.76 14.27
N VAL A 265 30.40 12.55 14.37
CA VAL A 265 31.68 12.29 13.69
C VAL A 265 32.27 10.95 14.13
N LEU A 266 32.21 10.67 15.44
CA LEU A 266 32.70 9.41 16.01
C LEU A 266 31.79 8.22 15.72
N LEU A 267 30.47 8.45 15.62
CA LEU A 267 29.46 7.40 15.40
C LEU A 267 29.11 7.19 13.93
N TRP A 268 29.58 8.07 13.05
CA TRP A 268 29.37 7.93 11.58
C TRP A 268 29.83 6.57 11.03
N PRO A 269 31.04 6.06 11.35
CA PRO A 269 31.46 4.74 10.88
C PRO A 269 30.53 3.63 11.36
N ALA A 270 30.10 3.68 12.63
CA ALA A 270 29.15 2.71 13.18
C ALA A 270 27.81 2.73 12.41
N ARG A 271 27.27 3.91 12.10
CA ARG A 271 26.06 4.06 11.27
C ARG A 271 26.24 3.44 9.88
N VAL A 272 27.37 3.72 9.20
CA VAL A 272 27.67 3.18 7.86
C VAL A 272 27.77 1.67 7.91
N VAL A 273 28.52 1.12 8.87
CA VAL A 273 28.67 -0.33 9.06
C VAL A 273 27.31 -0.97 9.35
N THR A 274 26.56 -0.45 10.30
CA THR A 274 25.22 -0.97 10.64
C THR A 274 24.30 -0.96 9.43
N ARG A 275 24.25 0.14 8.67
CA ARG A 275 23.44 0.24 7.46
C ARG A 275 23.84 -0.81 6.40
N ASN A 276 25.14 -1.01 6.18
CA ASN A 276 25.64 -1.97 5.21
C ASN A 276 25.38 -3.42 5.63
N VAL A 277 25.58 -3.75 6.91
CA VAL A 277 25.27 -5.08 7.46
C VAL A 277 23.78 -5.37 7.34
N LEU A 278 22.92 -4.43 7.73
CA LEU A 278 21.47 -4.59 7.61
C LEU A 278 21.03 -4.72 6.14
N ARG A 279 21.64 -3.94 5.23
CA ARG A 279 21.39 -4.07 3.79
C ARG A 279 21.75 -5.48 3.27
N LEU A 280 22.86 -6.05 3.74
CA LEU A 280 23.26 -7.42 3.38
C LEU A 280 22.27 -8.46 3.94
N LEU A 281 21.81 -8.27 5.19
CA LEU A 281 20.88 -9.19 5.85
C LEU A 281 19.45 -9.14 5.26
N THR A 282 19.01 -7.97 4.81
CA THR A 282 17.64 -7.76 4.27
C THR A 282 17.58 -7.79 2.76
N ASN A 283 18.74 -7.72 2.09
CA ASN A 283 18.89 -7.49 0.65
C ASN A 283 18.13 -6.25 0.15
N ALA A 284 17.90 -5.26 1.04
CA ALA A 284 17.14 -4.05 0.74
C ALA A 284 17.65 -2.83 1.52
N PRO A 285 17.39 -1.59 1.07
CA PRO A 285 17.76 -0.38 1.81
C PRO A 285 17.00 -0.30 3.14
N VAL A 286 17.71 -0.07 4.23
CA VAL A 286 17.13 -0.01 5.58
C VAL A 286 16.18 1.18 5.78
N SER A 287 16.35 2.24 4.99
CA SER A 287 15.52 3.47 5.01
C SER A 287 14.35 3.44 4.02
N GLY A 288 14.14 2.33 3.31
CA GLY A 288 13.06 2.20 2.33
C GLY A 288 11.66 2.08 2.95
N TRP A 289 10.64 2.29 2.12
CA TRP A 289 9.26 1.90 2.41
C TRP A 289 9.05 0.46 2.01
N TYR A 290 8.18 -0.24 2.76
CA TYR A 290 7.90 -1.64 2.51
C TYR A 290 6.40 -1.86 2.47
N ASP A 291 5.95 -2.46 1.38
CA ASP A 291 4.61 -3.01 1.29
C ASP A 291 4.61 -4.45 1.77
N THR A 292 3.64 -4.77 2.62
CA THR A 292 3.28 -6.16 2.87
C THR A 292 2.37 -6.65 1.77
N HIS A 293 2.84 -7.64 1.01
CA HIS A 293 2.00 -8.42 0.13
C HIS A 293 1.57 -9.71 0.82
N ALA A 294 0.30 -10.06 0.68
CA ALA A 294 -0.26 -11.29 1.21
C ALA A 294 -1.00 -12.08 0.12
N ARG A 295 -0.87 -13.41 0.18
CA ARG A 295 -1.57 -14.35 -0.69
C ARG A 295 -2.53 -15.20 0.15
N HIS A 296 -3.78 -15.27 -0.30
CA HIS A 296 -4.81 -16.08 0.33
C HIS A 296 -4.57 -17.58 0.06
N CYS A 297 -4.84 -18.45 1.02
CA CYS A 297 -4.67 -19.90 0.89
C CYS A 297 -5.51 -20.53 -0.25
N GLY A 298 -6.62 -19.91 -0.61
CA GLY A 298 -7.46 -20.30 -1.75
C GLY A 298 -7.04 -19.72 -3.11
N ALA A 299 -5.94 -18.95 -3.20
CA ALA A 299 -5.47 -18.35 -4.45
C ALA A 299 -5.00 -19.41 -5.44
N ARG A 300 -5.52 -19.33 -6.69
CA ARG A 300 -5.20 -20.24 -7.80
C ARG A 300 -4.31 -19.60 -8.86
#